data_2d67e6ad63c983175127d6bdd03bc812
#
_entry.id   2d67e6ad63c983175127d6bdd03bc812
#
_cell.length_a   1.000
_cell.length_b   1.000
_cell.length_c   1.000
_cell.angle_alpha   90.00
_cell.angle_beta   90.00
_cell.angle_gamma   90.00
#
_symmetry.space_group_name_H-M   'P 1'
#
loop_
_entity.id
_entity.type
_entity.pdbx_description
1 polymer ?
#
loop_
_entity_poly.entity_id
_entity_poly.type
_entity_poly.pdbx_seq_one_letter_code
_entity_poly.pdbx_strand_id
1 'polypeptide(L)'
;MVKYFSILFAFLCLPAIANECVLYKITPKITVSAPMWTKEVVQPLEPMDLWHGNVVATMVDNYEIVADITSIEDGFCVGIKQVDAEIGYSNFLVQVDIRHQPNTCSYDAVLSHEDQHIREYLSVVEDYNRDLHSALYSAADSVMPVFVYNADDTDSAIEKLNDKIQSHPEMILIKQKIKADEEIRNKRIDKNDNGAALKKCFE
;
A
#
# COMPACT_ATOMS: atom_id res chain seq x y z
N MET A 1 47.66 -53.80 22.22
CA MET A 1 46.49 -53.96 21.29
C MET A 1 45.71 -52.73 21.32
N VAL A 2 45.80 -51.86 20.30
CA VAL A 2 45.03 -50.59 20.15
C VAL A 2 43.92 -50.89 19.16
N LYS A 3 42.64 -50.78 19.60
CA LYS A 3 41.46 -50.92 18.73
C LYS A 3 41.16 -49.59 18.12
N TYR A 4 41.30 -49.44 16.80
CA TYR A 4 40.84 -48.33 16.03
C TYR A 4 39.30 -48.43 15.85
N PHE A 5 38.58 -47.41 16.37
CA PHE A 5 37.16 -47.26 16.18
C PHE A 5 36.98 -46.34 14.97
N SER A 6 36.63 -46.92 13.82
CA SER A 6 36.28 -46.13 12.61
C SER A 6 34.87 -45.55 12.78
N ILE A 7 34.79 -44.25 12.99
CA ILE A 7 33.51 -43.51 12.94
C ILE A 7 33.19 -43.26 11.48
N LEU A 8 32.20 -43.96 10.97
CA LEU A 8 31.62 -43.74 9.63
C LEU A 8 30.71 -42.52 9.72
N PHE A 9 31.18 -41.36 9.21
CA PHE A 9 30.34 -40.17 9.01
C PHE A 9 29.44 -40.43 7.81
N ALA A 10 28.18 -40.78 8.05
CA ALA A 10 27.15 -40.77 7.05
C ALA A 10 26.80 -39.29 6.75
N PHE A 11 27.33 -38.74 5.66
CA PHE A 11 26.85 -37.50 5.07
C PHE A 11 25.40 -37.74 4.59
N LEU A 12 24.44 -37.31 5.37
CA LEU A 12 23.05 -37.11 4.90
C LEU A 12 23.06 -35.97 3.89
N CYS A 13 23.13 -36.32 2.60
CA CYS A 13 22.76 -35.41 1.53
C CYS A 13 21.26 -35.10 1.71
N LEU A 14 20.94 -33.99 2.37
CA LEU A 14 19.63 -33.39 2.27
C LEU A 14 19.43 -32.95 0.80
N PRO A 15 18.37 -33.37 0.13
CA PRO A 15 18.14 -33.00 -1.25
C PRO A 15 18.02 -31.47 -1.32
N ALA A 16 18.78 -30.90 -2.23
CA ALA A 16 18.79 -29.47 -2.54
C ALA A 16 17.53 -29.07 -3.36
N ILE A 17 16.33 -29.41 -2.88
CA ILE A 17 15.05 -29.13 -3.56
C ILE A 17 14.76 -27.62 -3.62
N ALA A 18 15.39 -26.81 -2.76
CA ALA A 18 15.14 -25.38 -2.68
C ALA A 18 15.62 -24.57 -3.91
N ASN A 19 16.36 -25.17 -4.85
CA ASN A 19 17.03 -24.44 -5.92
C ASN A 19 16.40 -24.64 -7.32
N GLU A 20 15.45 -25.57 -7.47
CA GLU A 20 14.91 -25.92 -8.80
C GLU A 20 14.07 -24.81 -9.43
N CYS A 21 13.30 -24.06 -8.62
CA CYS A 21 12.45 -23.00 -9.12
C CYS A 21 13.17 -21.72 -9.57
N VAL A 22 14.45 -21.57 -9.23
CA VAL A 22 15.26 -20.39 -9.65
C VAL A 22 15.31 -20.23 -11.17
N LEU A 23 15.35 -21.34 -11.90
CA LEU A 23 15.40 -21.35 -13.37
C LEU A 23 14.09 -20.88 -14.03
N TYR A 24 13.00 -20.87 -13.28
CA TYR A 24 11.66 -20.47 -13.74
C TYR A 24 11.27 -19.05 -13.31
N LYS A 25 12.22 -18.29 -12.79
CA LYS A 25 12.01 -16.87 -12.49
C LYS A 25 11.90 -16.09 -13.80
N ILE A 26 10.80 -15.34 -13.93
CA ILE A 26 10.57 -14.41 -15.02
C ILE A 26 10.56 -12.98 -14.52
N THR A 27 10.77 -12.01 -15.41
CA THR A 27 10.64 -10.59 -15.10
C THR A 27 9.17 -10.23 -14.95
N PRO A 28 8.71 -9.74 -13.79
CA PRO A 28 7.31 -9.43 -13.57
C PRO A 28 6.87 -8.17 -14.32
N LYS A 29 5.64 -8.19 -14.83
CA LYS A 29 4.96 -6.97 -15.28
C LYS A 29 4.34 -6.27 -14.09
N ILE A 30 4.48 -4.94 -14.01
CA ILE A 30 3.95 -4.13 -12.93
C ILE A 30 2.94 -3.13 -13.48
N THR A 31 1.79 -3.03 -12.81
CA THR A 31 0.79 -1.98 -13.02
C THR A 31 0.50 -1.32 -11.67
N VAL A 32 0.51 0.01 -11.63
CA VAL A 32 0.07 0.78 -10.47
C VAL A 32 -1.04 1.70 -10.92
N SER A 33 -2.16 1.64 -10.23
CA SER A 33 -3.34 2.48 -10.45
C SER A 33 -3.78 3.15 -9.17
N ALA A 34 -4.43 4.31 -9.29
CA ALA A 34 -5.15 4.91 -8.17
C ALA A 34 -6.60 4.42 -8.16
N PRO A 35 -7.21 4.21 -6.98
CA PRO A 35 -8.63 3.89 -6.88
C PRO A 35 -9.50 5.07 -7.35
N MET A 36 -10.71 4.74 -7.80
CA MET A 36 -11.75 5.76 -7.91
C MET A 36 -12.13 6.23 -6.50
N TRP A 37 -12.26 7.54 -6.34
CA TRP A 37 -12.56 8.11 -5.05
C TRP A 37 -13.94 8.75 -4.98
N THR A 38 -14.50 8.82 -3.76
CA THR A 38 -15.77 9.46 -3.44
C THR A 38 -15.60 10.44 -2.29
N LYS A 39 -16.50 11.42 -2.20
CA LYS A 39 -16.58 12.38 -1.10
C LYS A 39 -17.97 12.35 -0.49
N GLU A 40 -18.03 12.19 0.81
CA GLU A 40 -19.23 12.36 1.61
C GLU A 40 -19.05 13.55 2.56
N VAL A 41 -20.09 14.38 2.71
CA VAL A 41 -20.07 15.53 3.64
C VAL A 41 -21.13 15.30 4.71
N VAL A 42 -20.73 15.35 5.97
CA VAL A 42 -21.62 15.18 7.11
C VAL A 42 -21.46 16.31 8.12
N GLN A 43 -22.51 16.55 8.91
CA GLN A 43 -22.44 17.39 10.10
C GLN A 43 -22.58 16.51 11.35
N PRO A 44 -21.59 16.52 12.28
CA PRO A 44 -21.73 15.85 13.56
C PRO A 44 -22.94 16.39 14.35
N LEU A 45 -23.55 15.55 15.17
CA LEU A 45 -24.71 15.95 16.01
C LEU A 45 -24.32 16.93 17.11
N GLU A 46 -23.04 16.94 17.50
CA GLU A 46 -22.48 17.83 18.54
C GLU A 46 -21.38 18.70 17.94
N PRO A 47 -21.15 19.92 18.48
CA PRO A 47 -20.04 20.76 18.06
C PRO A 47 -18.69 20.08 18.21
N MET A 48 -17.80 20.30 17.25
CA MET A 48 -16.41 19.83 17.30
C MET A 48 -15.60 20.74 18.26
N ASP A 49 -14.85 20.16 19.20
CA ASP A 49 -14.22 20.93 20.28
C ASP A 49 -13.22 22.00 19.81
N LEU A 50 -12.33 21.64 18.87
CA LEU A 50 -11.22 22.50 18.44
C LEU A 50 -11.26 22.85 16.96
N TRP A 51 -12.06 22.16 16.14
CA TRP A 51 -12.03 22.25 14.70
C TRP A 51 -13.36 22.77 14.15
N HIS A 52 -13.28 23.45 13.03
CA HIS A 52 -14.47 23.88 12.27
C HIS A 52 -14.85 22.82 11.22
N GLY A 53 -13.86 22.02 10.79
CA GLY A 53 -14.02 20.89 9.88
C GLY A 53 -12.92 19.85 10.08
N ASN A 54 -13.08 18.72 9.40
CA ASN A 54 -12.10 17.63 9.39
C ASN A 54 -12.32 16.72 8.19
N VAL A 55 -11.25 16.20 7.61
CA VAL A 55 -11.28 15.15 6.58
C VAL A 55 -10.73 13.85 7.14
N VAL A 56 -11.53 12.80 7.03
CA VAL A 56 -11.08 11.42 7.25
C VAL A 56 -10.91 10.76 5.88
N ALA A 57 -9.67 10.43 5.54
CA ALA A 57 -9.33 9.78 4.27
C ALA A 57 -9.11 8.28 4.45
N THR A 58 -9.70 7.46 3.58
CA THR A 58 -9.52 6.00 3.57
C THR A 58 -8.52 5.62 2.50
N MET A 59 -7.35 5.12 2.91
CA MET A 59 -6.33 4.62 1.99
C MET A 59 -6.64 3.20 1.56
N VAL A 60 -6.47 2.93 0.26
CA VAL A 60 -6.46 1.62 -0.37
C VAL A 60 -5.03 1.22 -0.66
N ASP A 61 -4.68 -0.03 -0.40
CA ASP A 61 -3.36 -0.61 -0.60
C ASP A 61 -3.54 -2.10 -0.96
N ASN A 62 -4.08 -2.35 -2.15
CA ASN A 62 -4.43 -3.67 -2.66
C ASN A 62 -3.42 -4.13 -3.70
N TYR A 63 -3.11 -5.43 -3.68
CA TYR A 63 -2.22 -6.08 -4.64
C TYR A 63 -2.87 -7.36 -5.16
N GLU A 64 -2.89 -7.51 -6.46
CA GLU A 64 -3.30 -8.72 -7.14
C GLU A 64 -2.11 -9.30 -7.89
N ILE A 65 -1.78 -10.57 -7.61
CA ILE A 65 -0.69 -11.30 -8.27
C ILE A 65 -1.28 -12.26 -9.29
N VAL A 66 -0.87 -12.08 -10.55
CA VAL A 66 -1.03 -13.10 -11.57
C VAL A 66 0.21 -13.99 -11.51
N ALA A 67 0.04 -15.23 -11.08
CA ALA A 67 1.12 -16.19 -10.96
C ALA A 67 1.53 -16.79 -12.31
N ASP A 68 2.81 -17.15 -12.41
CA ASP A 68 3.34 -18.08 -13.40
C ASP A 68 3.54 -19.42 -12.74
N ILE A 69 2.78 -20.43 -13.19
CA ILE A 69 2.79 -21.77 -12.60
C ILE A 69 3.41 -22.72 -13.63
N THR A 70 4.59 -23.22 -13.34
CA THR A 70 5.31 -24.16 -14.19
C THR A 70 5.35 -25.53 -13.53
N SER A 71 4.82 -26.56 -14.22
CA SER A 71 4.92 -27.95 -13.78
C SER A 71 6.33 -28.46 -14.00
N ILE A 72 6.89 -29.13 -13.01
CA ILE A 72 8.18 -29.81 -13.03
C ILE A 72 8.01 -31.26 -12.56
N GLU A 73 9.07 -32.08 -12.58
CA GLU A 73 8.97 -33.52 -12.35
C GLU A 73 8.29 -33.88 -11.01
N ASP A 74 8.62 -33.15 -9.93
CA ASP A 74 8.16 -33.46 -8.58
C ASP A 74 7.09 -32.49 -8.03
N GLY A 75 6.57 -31.56 -8.85
CA GLY A 75 5.59 -30.58 -8.39
C GLY A 75 5.45 -29.35 -9.30
N PHE A 76 5.35 -28.18 -8.68
CA PHE A 76 5.11 -26.93 -9.40
C PHE A 76 6.01 -25.82 -8.86
N CYS A 77 6.50 -24.98 -9.76
CA CYS A 77 7.12 -23.71 -9.42
C CYS A 77 6.12 -22.57 -9.63
N VAL A 78 5.81 -21.83 -8.56
CA VAL A 78 4.89 -20.71 -8.57
C VAL A 78 5.69 -19.42 -8.50
N GLY A 79 5.73 -18.67 -9.60
CA GLY A 79 6.42 -17.39 -9.73
C GLY A 79 5.45 -16.23 -9.93
N ILE A 80 5.98 -15.02 -10.02
CA ILE A 80 5.20 -13.80 -10.27
C ILE A 80 5.30 -13.44 -11.76
N LYS A 81 4.16 -13.50 -12.47
CA LYS A 81 4.05 -13.04 -13.84
C LYS A 81 3.69 -11.56 -13.94
N GLN A 82 2.75 -11.12 -13.09
CA GLN A 82 2.28 -9.75 -13.06
C GLN A 82 1.84 -9.37 -11.63
N VAL A 83 2.03 -8.12 -11.28
CA VAL A 83 1.46 -7.52 -10.07
C VAL A 83 0.67 -6.30 -10.49
N ASP A 84 -0.62 -6.30 -10.19
CA ASP A 84 -1.50 -5.16 -10.33
C ASP A 84 -1.74 -4.57 -8.94
N ALA A 85 -1.31 -3.34 -8.71
CA ALA A 85 -1.47 -2.64 -7.46
C ALA A 85 -2.45 -1.48 -7.61
N GLU A 86 -3.38 -1.37 -6.66
CA GLU A 86 -4.26 -0.23 -6.52
C GLU A 86 -3.91 0.49 -5.22
N ILE A 87 -3.28 1.67 -5.33
CA ILE A 87 -2.72 2.41 -4.19
C ILE A 87 -3.18 3.86 -4.24
N GLY A 88 -3.82 4.32 -3.15
CA GLY A 88 -4.32 5.69 -3.06
C GLY A 88 -5.51 5.83 -2.12
N TYR A 89 -6.26 6.90 -2.27
CA TYR A 89 -7.42 7.19 -1.42
C TYR A 89 -8.72 6.92 -2.17
N SER A 90 -9.63 6.14 -1.57
CA SER A 90 -10.91 5.74 -2.17
C SER A 90 -12.11 6.48 -1.61
N ASN A 91 -12.03 6.97 -0.38
CA ASN A 91 -13.14 7.67 0.26
C ASN A 91 -12.65 8.81 1.16
N PHE A 92 -13.35 9.94 1.08
CA PHE A 92 -13.14 11.11 1.92
C PHE A 92 -14.44 11.43 2.65
N LEU A 93 -14.44 11.27 3.98
CA LEU A 93 -15.51 11.76 4.84
C LEU A 93 -15.14 13.14 5.34
N VAL A 94 -15.84 14.16 4.86
CA VAL A 94 -15.69 15.55 5.29
C VAL A 94 -16.70 15.84 6.39
N GLN A 95 -16.23 16.22 7.55
CA GLN A 95 -17.05 16.65 8.67
C GLN A 95 -17.01 18.17 8.74
N VAL A 96 -18.19 18.83 8.71
CA VAL A 96 -18.33 20.27 8.93
C VAL A 96 -19.07 20.49 10.23
N ASP A 97 -18.49 21.29 11.13
CA ASP A 97 -19.07 21.55 12.44
C ASP A 97 -20.50 22.09 12.34
N ILE A 98 -21.40 21.61 13.20
CA ILE A 98 -22.84 21.97 13.20
C ILE A 98 -23.09 23.46 13.43
N ARG A 99 -22.12 24.19 13.99
CA ARG A 99 -22.18 25.66 14.13
C ARG A 99 -22.20 26.39 12.79
N HIS A 100 -21.75 25.75 11.72
CA HIS A 100 -21.77 26.27 10.35
C HIS A 100 -22.94 25.64 9.59
N GLN A 101 -24.01 26.42 9.41
CA GLN A 101 -25.22 25.91 8.76
C GLN A 101 -25.03 25.80 7.23
N PRO A 102 -25.56 24.76 6.56
CA PRO A 102 -25.50 24.63 5.11
C PRO A 102 -25.99 25.90 4.40
N ASN A 103 -25.38 26.21 3.25
CA ASN A 103 -25.66 27.40 2.44
C ASN A 103 -25.31 28.72 3.14
N THR A 104 -24.39 28.72 4.09
CA THR A 104 -23.83 29.94 4.68
C THR A 104 -22.39 30.14 4.25
N CYS A 105 -21.93 31.41 4.26
CA CYS A 105 -20.54 31.75 3.97
C CYS A 105 -19.56 30.91 4.83
N SER A 106 -19.84 30.75 6.12
CA SER A 106 -18.98 30.00 7.03
C SER A 106 -18.94 28.51 6.72
N TYR A 107 -20.06 27.91 6.30
CA TYR A 107 -20.08 26.52 5.84
C TYR A 107 -19.23 26.32 4.59
N ASP A 108 -19.41 27.20 3.60
CA ASP A 108 -18.67 27.13 2.33
C ASP A 108 -17.16 27.36 2.54
N ALA A 109 -16.81 28.25 3.47
CA ALA A 109 -15.41 28.52 3.83
C ALA A 109 -14.75 27.29 4.45
N VAL A 110 -15.42 26.61 5.40
CA VAL A 110 -14.91 25.37 6.01
C VAL A 110 -14.81 24.27 4.96
N LEU A 111 -15.86 24.04 4.18
CA LEU A 111 -15.87 23.00 3.14
C LEU A 111 -14.75 23.23 2.11
N SER A 112 -14.51 24.47 1.70
CA SER A 112 -13.45 24.83 0.77
C SER A 112 -12.06 24.58 1.36
N HIS A 113 -11.87 24.73 2.68
CA HIS A 113 -10.65 24.40 3.39
C HIS A 113 -10.43 22.88 3.38
N GLU A 114 -11.43 22.10 3.76
CA GLU A 114 -11.35 20.64 3.76
C GLU A 114 -11.10 20.06 2.36
N ASP A 115 -11.64 20.69 1.32
CA ASP A 115 -11.37 20.33 -0.07
C ASP A 115 -9.89 20.57 -0.48
N GLN A 116 -9.16 21.43 0.22
CA GLN A 116 -7.72 21.56 -0.01
C GLN A 116 -6.97 20.34 0.53
N HIS A 117 -7.35 19.83 1.70
CA HIS A 117 -6.80 18.60 2.25
C HIS A 117 -7.02 17.42 1.29
N ILE A 118 -8.23 17.25 0.75
CA ILE A 118 -8.52 16.20 -0.24
C ILE A 118 -7.58 16.30 -1.45
N ARG A 119 -7.39 17.51 -1.99
CA ARG A 119 -6.46 17.70 -3.12
C ARG A 119 -5.03 17.31 -2.79
N GLU A 120 -4.55 17.60 -1.57
CA GLU A 120 -3.19 17.20 -1.17
C GLU A 120 -3.07 15.69 -0.97
N TYR A 121 -4.08 15.01 -0.41
CA TYR A 121 -4.11 13.55 -0.34
C TYR A 121 -3.97 12.90 -1.72
N LEU A 122 -4.72 13.39 -2.70
CA LEU A 122 -4.67 12.86 -4.07
C LEU A 122 -3.34 13.20 -4.75
N SER A 123 -2.87 14.44 -4.61
CA SER A 123 -1.64 14.93 -5.24
C SER A 123 -0.40 14.20 -4.72
N VAL A 124 -0.34 13.90 -3.43
CA VAL A 124 0.84 13.21 -2.87
C VAL A 124 1.01 11.82 -3.46
N VAL A 125 -0.05 11.06 -3.65
CA VAL A 125 0.02 9.73 -4.29
C VAL A 125 0.43 9.85 -5.76
N GLU A 126 -0.09 10.84 -6.48
CA GLU A 126 0.28 11.10 -7.87
C GLU A 126 1.77 11.44 -8.00
N ASP A 127 2.31 12.30 -7.13
CA ASP A 127 3.72 12.68 -7.12
C ASP A 127 4.64 11.48 -6.89
N TYR A 128 4.22 10.52 -6.08
CA TYR A 128 4.98 9.30 -5.78
C TYR A 128 4.69 8.13 -6.73
N ASN A 129 3.82 8.26 -7.71
CA ASN A 129 3.41 7.14 -8.59
C ASN A 129 4.60 6.42 -9.25
N ARG A 130 5.59 7.19 -9.76
CA ARG A 130 6.79 6.61 -10.37
C ARG A 130 7.65 5.84 -9.37
N ASP A 131 7.80 6.36 -8.16
CA ASP A 131 8.61 5.75 -7.12
C ASP A 131 7.90 4.51 -6.55
N LEU A 132 6.57 4.53 -6.45
CA LEU A 132 5.74 3.38 -6.12
C LEU A 132 5.92 2.25 -7.15
N HIS A 133 5.84 2.59 -8.44
CA HIS A 133 6.07 1.62 -9.51
C HIS A 133 7.48 1.02 -9.43
N SER A 134 8.51 1.84 -9.18
CA SER A 134 9.90 1.38 -9.05
C SER A 134 10.09 0.47 -7.84
N ALA A 135 9.53 0.85 -6.67
CA ALA A 135 9.60 0.05 -5.45
C ALA A 135 8.89 -1.30 -5.62
N LEU A 136 7.71 -1.28 -6.25
CA LEU A 136 6.94 -2.50 -6.51
C LEU A 136 7.66 -3.42 -7.49
N TYR A 137 8.27 -2.86 -8.54
CA TYR A 137 9.10 -3.63 -9.47
C TYR A 137 10.28 -4.29 -8.76
N SER A 138 11.03 -3.53 -7.96
CA SER A 138 12.16 -4.03 -7.17
C SER A 138 11.72 -5.13 -6.20
N ALA A 139 10.60 -4.93 -5.50
CA ALA A 139 10.04 -5.92 -4.60
C ALA A 139 9.68 -7.21 -5.34
N ALA A 140 8.90 -7.12 -6.41
CA ALA A 140 8.45 -8.28 -7.17
C ALA A 140 9.62 -9.01 -7.87
N ASP A 141 10.59 -8.27 -8.42
CA ASP A 141 11.78 -8.86 -9.05
C ASP A 141 12.72 -9.52 -8.04
N SER A 142 12.73 -9.09 -6.78
CA SER A 142 13.54 -9.73 -5.73
C SER A 142 12.99 -11.07 -5.27
N VAL A 143 11.70 -11.31 -5.45
CA VAL A 143 11.02 -12.51 -4.93
C VAL A 143 11.31 -13.70 -5.83
N MET A 144 11.78 -14.79 -5.21
CA MET A 144 12.01 -16.06 -5.90
C MET A 144 10.75 -16.90 -5.97
N PRO A 145 10.54 -17.64 -7.08
CA PRO A 145 9.44 -18.59 -7.18
C PRO A 145 9.43 -19.59 -6.02
N VAL A 146 8.26 -20.03 -5.63
CA VAL A 146 8.01 -20.97 -4.53
C VAL A 146 7.71 -22.34 -5.12
N PHE A 147 8.38 -23.38 -4.60
CA PHE A 147 8.08 -24.76 -4.93
C PHE A 147 6.90 -25.27 -4.10
N VAL A 148 5.98 -25.99 -4.74
CA VAL A 148 4.88 -26.71 -4.10
C VAL A 148 4.75 -28.11 -4.70
N TYR A 149 4.39 -29.10 -3.88
CA TYR A 149 4.21 -30.50 -4.33
C TYR A 149 2.89 -30.72 -5.03
N ASN A 150 1.82 -30.03 -4.61
CA ASN A 150 0.47 -30.23 -5.11
C ASN A 150 -0.06 -28.97 -5.75
N ALA A 151 -0.92 -29.12 -6.74
CA ALA A 151 -1.60 -27.98 -7.37
C ALA A 151 -2.49 -27.23 -6.36
N ASP A 152 -3.06 -27.89 -5.38
CA ASP A 152 -3.92 -27.31 -4.35
C ASP A 152 -3.14 -26.35 -3.40
N ASP A 153 -1.81 -26.43 -3.37
CA ASP A 153 -0.96 -25.55 -2.56
C ASP A 153 -0.58 -24.23 -3.27
N THR A 154 -0.98 -24.07 -4.54
CA THR A 154 -0.59 -22.91 -5.36
C THR A 154 -1.16 -21.59 -4.81
N ASP A 155 -2.39 -21.57 -4.32
CA ASP A 155 -3.01 -20.37 -3.73
C ASP A 155 -2.25 -19.91 -2.49
N SER A 156 -1.86 -20.84 -1.60
CA SER A 156 -1.03 -20.54 -0.43
C SER A 156 0.37 -20.03 -0.82
N ALA A 157 0.91 -20.50 -1.94
CA ALA A 157 2.16 -19.98 -2.47
C ALA A 157 2.02 -18.54 -2.97
N ILE A 158 0.92 -18.23 -3.68
CA ILE A 158 0.60 -16.86 -4.15
C ILE A 158 0.44 -15.90 -2.97
N GLU A 159 -0.26 -16.29 -1.90
CA GLU A 159 -0.35 -15.48 -0.68
C GLU A 159 1.04 -15.17 -0.08
N LYS A 160 1.91 -16.18 0.01
CA LYS A 160 3.30 -15.97 0.49
C LYS A 160 4.10 -15.04 -0.41
N LEU A 161 3.90 -15.09 -1.74
CA LEU A 161 4.54 -14.17 -2.67
C LEU A 161 4.03 -12.73 -2.44
N ASN A 162 2.72 -12.56 -2.22
CA ASN A 162 2.11 -11.28 -1.91
C ASN A 162 2.66 -10.67 -0.61
N ASP A 163 2.72 -11.48 0.46
CA ASP A 163 3.29 -11.05 1.74
C ASP A 163 4.74 -10.57 1.61
N LYS A 164 5.55 -11.28 0.81
CA LYS A 164 6.93 -10.89 0.55
C LYS A 164 7.04 -9.55 -0.19
N ILE A 165 6.14 -9.28 -1.15
CA ILE A 165 6.10 -7.98 -1.84
C ILE A 165 5.72 -6.89 -0.86
N GLN A 166 4.63 -7.06 -0.12
CA GLN A 166 4.13 -6.04 0.80
C GLN A 166 5.10 -5.72 1.93
N SER A 167 5.81 -6.74 2.44
CA SER A 167 6.82 -6.60 3.49
C SER A 167 8.21 -6.20 2.98
N HIS A 168 8.37 -5.99 1.66
CA HIS A 168 9.66 -5.61 1.10
C HIS A 168 10.10 -4.23 1.63
N PRO A 169 11.38 -4.04 2.01
CA PRO A 169 11.86 -2.79 2.60
C PRO A 169 11.57 -1.54 1.75
N GLU A 170 11.67 -1.62 0.42
CA GLU A 170 11.38 -0.49 -0.46
C GLU A 170 9.89 -0.13 -0.47
N MET A 171 8.99 -1.14 -0.38
CA MET A 171 7.55 -0.90 -0.26
C MET A 171 7.20 -0.23 1.07
N ILE A 172 7.80 -0.69 2.17
CA ILE A 172 7.62 -0.06 3.47
C ILE A 172 8.13 1.39 3.45
N LEU A 173 9.32 1.61 2.89
CA LEU A 173 9.94 2.93 2.84
C LEU A 173 9.13 3.94 2.02
N ILE A 174 8.64 3.54 0.83
CA ILE A 174 7.86 4.44 -0.03
C ILE A 174 6.54 4.83 0.63
N LYS A 175 5.83 3.89 1.28
CA LYS A 175 4.61 4.16 2.03
C LYS A 175 4.86 5.14 3.20
N GLN A 176 5.97 4.98 3.91
CA GLN A 176 6.37 5.91 4.98
C GLN A 176 6.66 7.32 4.43
N LYS A 177 7.30 7.44 3.27
CA LYS A 177 7.57 8.74 2.62
C LYS A 177 6.26 9.43 2.22
N ILE A 178 5.33 8.70 1.59
CA ILE A 178 4.02 9.24 1.21
C ILE A 178 3.31 9.79 2.45
N LYS A 179 3.23 9.01 3.53
CA LYS A 179 2.59 9.43 4.77
C LYS A 179 3.25 10.65 5.40
N ALA A 180 4.58 10.71 5.42
CA ALA A 180 5.30 11.84 5.98
C ALA A 180 5.09 13.13 5.16
N ASP A 181 5.09 13.04 3.83
CA ASP A 181 4.85 14.19 2.96
C ASP A 181 3.39 14.68 3.04
N GLU A 182 2.44 13.75 3.11
CA GLU A 182 1.03 14.04 3.37
C GLU A 182 0.85 14.86 4.66
N GLU A 183 1.44 14.41 5.77
CA GLU A 183 1.35 15.13 7.05
C GLU A 183 1.95 16.55 6.95
N ILE A 184 3.06 16.71 6.23
CA ILE A 184 3.70 18.02 6.02
C ILE A 184 2.79 18.95 5.21
N ARG A 185 2.19 18.43 4.11
CA ARG A 185 1.31 19.21 3.24
C ARG A 185 0.04 19.64 3.96
N ASN A 186 -0.60 18.72 4.67
CA ASN A 186 -1.81 19.01 5.44
C ASN A 186 -1.55 20.06 6.54
N LYS A 187 -0.48 19.93 7.32
CA LYS A 187 -0.08 20.94 8.31
C LYS A 187 0.21 22.32 7.68
N ARG A 188 0.70 22.35 6.45
CA ARG A 188 0.94 23.61 5.72
C ARG A 188 -0.35 24.31 5.33
N ILE A 189 -1.40 23.56 4.93
CA ILE A 189 -2.74 24.10 4.66
C ILE A 189 -3.25 24.80 5.91
N ASP A 190 -3.30 24.09 7.04
CA ASP A 190 -3.81 24.61 8.32
C ASP A 190 -3.07 25.88 8.74
N LYS A 191 -1.74 25.86 8.64
CA LYS A 191 -0.90 27.03 8.98
C LYS A 191 -1.14 28.23 8.08
N ASN A 192 -1.34 28.00 6.77
CA ASN A 192 -1.47 29.08 5.79
C ASN A 192 -2.86 29.72 5.86
N ASP A 193 -3.92 28.92 6.02
CA ASP A 193 -5.27 29.43 6.15
C ASP A 193 -5.50 30.15 7.48
N ASN A 194 -5.04 29.59 8.58
CA ASN A 194 -5.21 30.13 9.95
C ASN A 194 -6.61 30.71 10.20
N GLY A 195 -7.66 30.13 9.61
CA GLY A 195 -9.04 30.56 9.68
C GLY A 195 -9.35 31.86 8.93
N ALA A 196 -8.47 32.29 8.01
CA ALA A 196 -8.62 33.57 7.32
C ALA A 196 -9.86 33.61 6.42
N ALA A 197 -10.18 32.49 5.74
CA ALA A 197 -11.38 32.38 4.92
C ALA A 197 -12.66 32.46 5.78
N LEU A 198 -12.65 31.78 6.93
CA LEU A 198 -13.78 31.79 7.86
C LEU A 198 -14.00 33.17 8.49
N LYS A 199 -12.93 33.87 8.88
CA LYS A 199 -13.02 35.22 9.48
C LYS A 199 -13.74 36.23 8.55
N LYS A 200 -13.52 36.17 7.25
CA LYS A 200 -14.16 37.05 6.27
C LYS A 200 -15.70 36.91 6.23
N CYS A 201 -16.24 35.81 6.73
CA CYS A 201 -17.68 35.62 6.79
C CYS A 201 -18.37 36.38 7.93
N PHE A 202 -17.59 36.97 8.85
CA PHE A 202 -18.08 37.68 10.04
C PHE A 202 -17.72 39.17 10.03
N GLU A 203 -17.02 39.63 9.00
CA GLU A 203 -16.76 41.06 8.71
C GLU A 203 -17.88 41.69 7.88
#